data_94460fb8883c1e7e94014689117fff69
#
_entry.id   94460fb8883c1e7e94014689117fff69
#
_cell.length_a   1.000
_cell.length_b   1.000
_cell.length_c   1.000
_cell.angle_alpha   90.00
_cell.angle_beta   90.00
_cell.angle_gamma   90.00
#
_symmetry.space_group_name_H-M   'P 1'
#
loop_
_entity.id
_entity.type
_entity.pdbx_description
1 polymer ?
#
loop_
_entity_poly.entity_id
_entity_poly.type
_entity_poly.pdbx_seq_one_letter_code
_entity_poly.pdbx_strand_id
1 'polypeptide(L)'
;PVNLIAPLSGRLGERKILLCPCPGSFLYISDFLQFRIPSNTIVVGVENMENFRLPELQMAVWEQIQEQFGGDGLPPLLLVSRYPQSRDLVTWLQEIPNQYVHFGDFDLAGIHIYLTEFYRYMGAERSAFFVPGDIEERLSSGSLERYNTQFSRFCKMEVPDNRLIPLVSLIHRYQKGYDQEGYIDYK
;
A
#
# COMPACT_ATOMS: atom_id res chain seq x y z
N PRO A 1 -10.86 -6.61 4.17
CA PRO A 1 -11.53 -5.83 3.12
C PRO A 1 -10.69 -5.76 1.86
N VAL A 2 -11.35 -5.77 0.69
CA VAL A 2 -10.71 -5.61 -0.62
C VAL A 2 -11.47 -4.59 -1.47
N ASN A 3 -10.79 -3.90 -2.36
CA ASN A 3 -11.36 -3.05 -3.40
C ASN A 3 -10.55 -3.20 -4.70
N LEU A 4 -11.03 -2.61 -5.78
CA LEU A 4 -10.45 -2.77 -7.12
C LEU A 4 -10.64 -1.50 -7.94
N ILE A 5 -9.78 -1.35 -8.94
CA ILE A 5 -9.93 -0.34 -10.00
C ILE A 5 -10.53 -0.92 -11.29
N ALA A 6 -10.44 -2.24 -11.47
CA ALA A 6 -10.97 -2.99 -12.60
C ALA A 6 -11.42 -4.37 -12.14
N PRO A 7 -12.34 -5.06 -12.86
CA PRO A 7 -12.77 -6.40 -12.51
C PRO A 7 -11.60 -7.39 -12.44
N LEU A 8 -11.61 -8.26 -11.43
CA LEU A 8 -10.59 -9.28 -11.19
C LEU A 8 -11.23 -10.64 -10.97
N SER A 9 -10.83 -11.62 -11.77
CA SER A 9 -11.19 -13.02 -11.54
C SER A 9 -10.38 -13.60 -10.39
N GLY A 10 -11.05 -14.39 -9.54
CA GLY A 10 -10.41 -15.07 -8.42
C GLY A 10 -11.10 -16.40 -8.11
N ARG A 11 -10.73 -16.97 -6.97
CA ARG A 11 -11.35 -18.21 -6.46
C ARG A 11 -11.57 -18.08 -4.96
N LEU A 12 -12.67 -18.65 -4.48
CA LEU A 12 -12.94 -18.86 -3.07
C LEU A 12 -13.16 -20.36 -2.87
N GLY A 13 -12.13 -21.04 -2.35
CA GLY A 13 -12.06 -22.50 -2.42
C GLY A 13 -12.07 -22.97 -3.87
N GLU A 14 -13.02 -23.84 -4.21
CA GLU A 14 -13.20 -24.37 -5.58
C GLU A 14 -14.04 -23.46 -6.49
N ARG A 15 -14.73 -22.47 -5.92
CA ARG A 15 -15.63 -21.59 -6.68
C ARG A 15 -14.84 -20.50 -7.39
N LYS A 16 -15.05 -20.35 -8.69
CA LYS A 16 -14.61 -19.17 -9.45
C LYS A 16 -15.50 -17.99 -9.06
N ILE A 17 -14.90 -16.85 -8.82
CA ILE A 17 -15.58 -15.59 -8.50
C ILE A 17 -15.06 -14.47 -9.40
N LEU A 18 -15.90 -13.47 -9.64
CA LEU A 18 -15.52 -12.22 -10.27
C LEU A 18 -15.72 -11.12 -9.25
N LEU A 19 -14.64 -10.44 -8.90
CA LEU A 19 -14.66 -9.25 -8.07
C LEU A 19 -14.80 -8.03 -8.97
N CYS A 20 -15.66 -7.10 -8.58
CA CYS A 20 -15.87 -5.84 -9.30
C CYS A 20 -15.56 -4.65 -8.41
N PRO A 21 -15.10 -3.51 -8.98
CA PRO A 21 -14.92 -2.27 -8.24
C PRO A 21 -16.16 -1.87 -7.45
N CYS A 22 -15.95 -1.30 -6.28
CA CYS A 22 -17.00 -0.89 -5.32
C CYS A 22 -16.79 0.58 -4.93
N PRO A 23 -17.07 1.55 -5.82
CA PRO A 23 -16.83 2.97 -5.54
C PRO A 23 -17.55 3.43 -4.26
N GLY A 24 -16.82 4.15 -3.40
CA GLY A 24 -17.33 4.62 -2.11
C GLY A 24 -17.54 3.54 -1.04
N SER A 25 -17.23 2.27 -1.37
CA SER A 25 -17.41 1.12 -0.48
C SER A 25 -16.25 0.12 -0.64
N PHE A 26 -16.44 -1.11 -0.19
CA PHE A 26 -15.49 -2.21 -0.37
C PHE A 26 -16.18 -3.56 -0.22
N LEU A 27 -15.50 -4.62 -0.65
CA LEU A 27 -15.92 -6.00 -0.44
C LEU A 27 -15.25 -6.58 0.81
N TYR A 28 -15.96 -7.45 1.51
CA TYR A 28 -15.40 -8.19 2.63
C TYR A 28 -15.31 -9.69 2.29
N ILE A 29 -14.10 -10.25 2.38
CA ILE A 29 -13.85 -11.68 2.18
C ILE A 29 -13.68 -12.32 3.55
N SER A 30 -14.67 -13.09 4.01
CA SER A 30 -14.65 -13.78 5.31
C SER A 30 -13.71 -14.98 5.29
N ASP A 31 -13.79 -15.80 4.24
CA ASP A 31 -13.00 -17.02 4.09
C ASP A 31 -11.66 -16.73 3.41
N PHE A 32 -10.91 -15.77 3.95
CA PHE A 32 -9.68 -15.26 3.33
C PHE A 32 -8.61 -16.35 3.11
N LEU A 33 -8.55 -17.38 3.96
CA LEU A 33 -7.61 -18.49 3.78
C LEU A 33 -7.88 -19.33 2.52
N GLN A 34 -9.10 -19.30 2.01
CA GLN A 34 -9.49 -19.97 0.77
C GLN A 34 -9.49 -19.03 -0.45
N PHE A 35 -9.26 -17.74 -0.22
CA PHE A 35 -9.26 -16.75 -1.28
C PHE A 35 -7.95 -16.78 -2.07
N ARG A 36 -8.07 -16.91 -3.39
CA ARG A 36 -6.94 -16.95 -4.34
C ARG A 36 -7.20 -16.00 -5.49
N ILE A 37 -6.15 -15.35 -5.96
CA ILE A 37 -6.12 -14.41 -7.07
C ILE A 37 -5.07 -14.85 -8.11
N PRO A 38 -5.13 -14.37 -9.35
CA PRO A 38 -4.10 -14.66 -10.34
C PRO A 38 -2.71 -14.26 -9.85
N SER A 39 -1.71 -15.09 -10.15
CA SER A 39 -0.34 -14.90 -9.64
C SER A 39 0.34 -13.61 -10.13
N ASN A 40 -0.12 -13.07 -11.27
CA ASN A 40 0.36 -11.79 -11.81
C ASN A 40 -0.35 -10.56 -11.21
N THR A 41 -1.27 -10.73 -10.25
CA THR A 41 -1.93 -9.62 -9.57
C THR A 41 -0.98 -9.04 -8.53
N ILE A 42 -0.83 -7.71 -8.51
CA ILE A 42 -0.16 -6.99 -7.42
C ILE A 42 -1.20 -6.70 -6.33
N VAL A 43 -0.87 -7.07 -5.09
CA VAL A 43 -1.69 -6.72 -3.92
C VAL A 43 -1.19 -5.40 -3.36
N VAL A 44 -2.04 -4.38 -3.36
CA VAL A 44 -1.69 -3.05 -2.85
C VAL A 44 -2.33 -2.85 -1.48
N GLY A 45 -1.51 -2.77 -0.45
CA GLY A 45 -1.95 -2.43 0.90
C GLY A 45 -2.15 -0.93 1.06
N VAL A 46 -3.39 -0.50 1.22
CA VAL A 46 -3.75 0.90 1.38
C VAL A 46 -3.96 1.19 2.86
N GLU A 47 -3.20 2.13 3.42
CA GLU A 47 -3.23 2.42 4.85
C GLU A 47 -4.42 3.28 5.23
N ASN A 48 -4.69 4.33 4.46
CA ASN A 48 -5.78 5.26 4.72
C ASN A 48 -7.10 4.74 4.16
N MET A 49 -8.17 4.79 4.96
CA MET A 49 -9.49 4.25 4.60
C MET A 49 -10.16 5.07 3.49
N GLU A 50 -9.92 6.37 3.41
CA GLU A 50 -10.52 7.20 2.37
C GLU A 50 -9.89 6.86 1.01
N ASN A 51 -8.57 6.73 0.95
CA ASN A 51 -7.87 6.25 -0.26
C ASN A 51 -8.35 4.86 -0.67
N PHE A 52 -8.62 3.98 0.29
CA PHE A 52 -9.09 2.63 0.03
C PHE A 52 -10.52 2.58 -0.54
N ARG A 53 -11.39 3.49 -0.09
CA ARG A 53 -12.80 3.54 -0.52
C ARG A 53 -13.02 4.27 -1.84
N LEU A 54 -12.12 5.18 -2.21
CA LEU A 54 -12.23 6.04 -3.39
C LEU A 54 -11.09 5.78 -4.40
N PRO A 55 -10.88 4.52 -4.85
CA PRO A 55 -9.79 4.21 -5.75
C PRO A 55 -9.91 4.93 -7.10
N GLU A 56 -11.12 5.22 -7.55
CA GLU A 56 -11.40 5.93 -8.80
C GLU A 56 -10.90 7.38 -8.83
N LEU A 57 -10.67 7.99 -7.65
CA LEU A 57 -10.21 9.38 -7.54
C LEU A 57 -8.67 9.51 -7.48
N GLN A 58 -7.93 8.44 -7.71
CA GLN A 58 -6.47 8.43 -7.62
C GLN A 58 -5.81 7.52 -8.67
N MET A 59 -6.37 7.50 -9.87
CA MET A 59 -5.94 6.61 -10.95
C MET A 59 -4.46 6.75 -11.29
N ALA A 60 -3.91 7.98 -11.25
CA ALA A 60 -2.49 8.23 -11.49
C ALA A 60 -1.56 7.49 -10.49
N VAL A 61 -2.00 7.24 -9.26
CA VAL A 61 -1.25 6.45 -8.28
C VAL A 61 -1.19 4.98 -8.72
N TRP A 62 -2.33 4.44 -9.14
CA TRP A 62 -2.41 3.04 -9.55
C TRP A 62 -1.61 2.78 -10.82
N GLU A 63 -1.63 3.69 -11.78
CA GLU A 63 -0.80 3.65 -12.97
C GLU A 63 0.69 3.64 -12.63
N GLN A 64 1.15 4.53 -11.75
CA GLN A 64 2.54 4.54 -11.29
C GLN A 64 2.93 3.22 -10.57
N ILE A 65 2.04 2.65 -9.76
CA ILE A 65 2.30 1.36 -9.12
C ILE A 65 2.43 0.25 -10.18
N GLN A 66 1.54 0.21 -11.17
CA GLN A 66 1.61 -0.77 -12.25
C GLN A 66 2.89 -0.63 -13.08
N GLU A 67 3.29 0.58 -13.42
CA GLU A 67 4.53 0.87 -14.15
C GLU A 67 5.78 0.49 -13.34
N GLN A 68 5.80 0.86 -12.06
CA GLN A 68 6.97 0.64 -11.20
C GLN A 68 7.20 -0.84 -10.85
N PHE A 69 6.12 -1.61 -10.68
CA PHE A 69 6.18 -2.99 -10.18
C PHE A 69 5.68 -4.05 -11.17
N GLY A 70 5.12 -3.64 -12.30
CA GLY A 70 4.47 -4.55 -13.26
C GLY A 70 5.39 -5.21 -14.29
N GLY A 71 6.65 -4.78 -14.38
CA GLY A 71 7.56 -5.26 -15.43
C GLY A 71 7.07 -4.88 -16.84
N ASP A 72 7.03 -5.84 -17.76
CA ASP A 72 6.65 -5.61 -19.17
C ASP A 72 5.14 -5.47 -19.40
N GLY A 73 4.32 -5.43 -18.37
CA GLY A 73 2.85 -5.37 -18.48
C GLY A 73 2.21 -4.46 -17.46
N LEU A 74 0.88 -4.30 -17.59
CA LEU A 74 0.05 -3.62 -16.59
C LEU A 74 -0.71 -4.68 -15.78
N PRO A 75 -0.14 -5.21 -14.69
CA PRO A 75 -0.77 -6.25 -13.91
C PRO A 75 -2.06 -5.74 -13.27
N PRO A 76 -3.03 -6.63 -13.05
CA PRO A 76 -4.19 -6.29 -12.25
C PRO A 76 -3.77 -5.89 -10.83
N LEU A 77 -4.50 -4.94 -10.24
CA LEU A 77 -4.33 -4.55 -8.84
C LEU A 77 -5.49 -5.07 -7.99
N LEU A 78 -5.17 -5.62 -6.83
CA LEU A 78 -6.12 -5.86 -5.76
C LEU A 78 -5.75 -4.95 -4.58
N LEU A 79 -6.61 -4.03 -4.25
CA LEU A 79 -6.44 -3.15 -3.10
C LEU A 79 -6.91 -3.88 -1.83
N VAL A 80 -6.11 -3.83 -0.79
CA VAL A 80 -6.43 -4.41 0.52
C VAL A 80 -6.25 -3.35 1.60
N SER A 81 -7.14 -3.33 2.58
CA SER A 81 -7.00 -2.41 3.70
C SER A 81 -6.36 -3.11 4.90
N ARG A 82 -5.41 -2.44 5.49
CA ARG A 82 -4.81 -2.80 6.78
C ARG A 82 -5.80 -2.63 7.95
N TYR A 83 -6.76 -1.72 7.83
CA TYR A 83 -7.70 -1.41 8.90
C TYR A 83 -8.82 -2.47 9.03
N PRO A 84 -9.30 -2.85 10.22
CA PRO A 84 -8.94 -2.33 11.56
C PRO A 84 -7.67 -2.97 12.15
N GLN A 85 -7.24 -4.12 11.71
CA GLN A 85 -5.96 -4.73 12.04
C GLN A 85 -5.69 -5.96 11.18
N SER A 86 -4.45 -6.11 10.77
CA SER A 86 -4.09 -6.88 9.60
C SER A 86 -3.45 -8.24 9.86
N ARG A 87 -3.64 -8.84 11.04
CA ARG A 87 -3.09 -10.18 11.27
C ARG A 87 -3.55 -11.19 10.21
N ASP A 88 -4.84 -11.15 9.90
CA ASP A 88 -5.43 -12.00 8.87
C ASP A 88 -4.91 -11.66 7.47
N LEU A 89 -4.69 -10.37 7.21
CA LEU A 89 -4.09 -9.92 5.95
C LEU A 89 -2.67 -10.47 5.78
N VAL A 90 -1.82 -10.36 6.80
CA VAL A 90 -0.45 -10.88 6.75
C VAL A 90 -0.46 -12.40 6.59
N THR A 91 -1.31 -13.11 7.32
CA THR A 91 -1.46 -14.56 7.18
C THR A 91 -1.85 -14.93 5.74
N TRP A 92 -2.82 -14.23 5.16
CA TRP A 92 -3.24 -14.48 3.79
C TRP A 92 -2.13 -14.18 2.77
N LEU A 93 -1.40 -13.06 2.94
CA LEU A 93 -0.28 -12.70 2.08
C LEU A 93 0.86 -13.74 2.10
N GLN A 94 1.05 -14.45 3.22
CA GLN A 94 2.01 -15.52 3.31
C GLN A 94 1.58 -16.80 2.55
N GLU A 95 0.26 -17.00 2.38
CA GLU A 95 -0.33 -18.16 1.69
C GLU A 95 -0.41 -17.99 0.15
N ILE A 96 -0.17 -16.81 -0.38
CA ILE A 96 -0.22 -16.54 -1.81
C ILE A 96 1.16 -16.09 -2.33
N PRO A 97 1.50 -16.36 -3.62
CA PRO A 97 2.81 -15.99 -4.16
C PRO A 97 2.92 -14.53 -4.62
N ASN A 98 1.82 -13.78 -4.56
CA ASN A 98 1.69 -12.44 -5.13
C ASN A 98 2.64 -11.42 -4.46
N GLN A 99 3.09 -10.46 -5.26
CA GLN A 99 3.82 -9.30 -4.75
C GLN A 99 2.88 -8.39 -3.96
N TYR A 100 3.38 -7.88 -2.85
CA TYR A 100 2.71 -6.87 -2.03
C TYR A 100 3.40 -5.52 -2.17
N VAL A 101 2.63 -4.49 -2.44
CA VAL A 101 3.09 -3.09 -2.49
C VAL A 101 2.34 -2.30 -1.43
N HIS A 102 3.07 -1.70 -0.51
CA HIS A 102 2.49 -0.88 0.55
C HIS A 102 2.37 0.56 0.08
N PHE A 103 1.15 1.06 0.06
CA PHE A 103 0.84 2.48 -0.14
C PHE A 103 0.37 3.01 1.21
N GLY A 104 1.24 3.74 1.89
CA GLY A 104 1.03 4.31 3.22
C GLY A 104 1.34 5.79 3.27
N ASP A 105 1.26 6.38 4.47
CA ASP A 105 1.70 7.75 4.69
C ASP A 105 3.22 7.87 4.50
N PHE A 106 3.65 8.97 3.89
CA PHE A 106 5.06 9.27 3.64
C PHE A 106 5.66 10.01 4.83
N ASP A 107 5.74 9.28 5.94
CA ASP A 107 6.30 9.74 7.20
C ASP A 107 6.99 8.60 7.96
N LEU A 108 7.61 8.90 9.10
CA LEU A 108 8.36 7.90 9.84
C LEU A 108 7.47 6.77 10.39
N ALA A 109 6.22 7.09 10.73
CA ALA A 109 5.28 6.10 11.25
C ALA A 109 4.78 5.16 10.15
N GLY A 110 4.44 5.66 8.96
CA GLY A 110 4.02 4.84 7.82
C GLY A 110 5.14 3.89 7.36
N ILE A 111 6.39 4.38 7.31
CA ILE A 111 7.55 3.51 7.03
C ILE A 111 7.70 2.44 8.11
N HIS A 112 7.56 2.81 9.39
CA HIS A 112 7.65 1.85 10.50
C HIS A 112 6.58 0.76 10.40
N ILE A 113 5.35 1.12 10.05
CA ILE A 113 4.24 0.18 9.82
C ILE A 113 4.62 -0.83 8.73
N TYR A 114 5.07 -0.35 7.58
CA TYR A 114 5.50 -1.23 6.50
C TYR A 114 6.60 -2.20 6.95
N LEU A 115 7.64 -1.69 7.60
CA LEU A 115 8.79 -2.49 8.01
C LEU A 115 8.42 -3.56 9.04
N THR A 116 7.55 -3.23 10.00
CA THR A 116 7.23 -4.12 11.14
C THR A 116 6.05 -5.04 10.88
N GLU A 117 5.08 -4.62 10.06
CA GLU A 117 3.87 -5.40 9.82
C GLU A 117 3.92 -6.22 8.52
N PHE A 118 4.71 -5.81 7.52
CA PHE A 118 4.74 -6.47 6.21
C PHE A 118 6.14 -6.94 5.80
N TYR A 119 7.11 -6.03 5.68
CA TYR A 119 8.47 -6.38 5.24
C TYR A 119 9.10 -7.48 6.11
N ARG A 120 8.92 -7.42 7.42
CA ARG A 120 9.41 -8.42 8.36
C ARG A 120 8.99 -9.85 8.02
N TYR A 121 7.79 -10.04 7.45
CA TYR A 121 7.22 -11.35 7.16
C TYR A 121 7.38 -11.79 5.71
N MET A 122 7.56 -10.85 4.78
CA MET A 122 7.61 -11.14 3.34
C MET A 122 8.97 -10.87 2.71
N GLY A 123 9.80 -10.02 3.33
CA GLY A 123 11.11 -9.65 2.82
C GLY A 123 11.07 -8.77 1.57
N ALA A 124 12.28 -8.39 1.11
CA ALA A 124 12.47 -7.48 -0.02
C ALA A 124 11.98 -8.04 -1.37
N GLU A 125 11.96 -9.36 -1.53
CA GLU A 125 11.58 -10.01 -2.79
C GLU A 125 10.07 -9.99 -3.03
N ARG A 126 9.29 -10.00 -1.96
CA ARG A 126 7.83 -10.10 -2.04
C ARG A 126 7.09 -8.87 -1.56
N SER A 127 7.77 -7.90 -0.96
CA SER A 127 7.15 -6.66 -0.52
C SER A 127 7.96 -5.44 -0.94
N ALA A 128 7.25 -4.34 -1.19
CA ALA A 128 7.82 -3.04 -1.47
C ALA A 128 6.95 -1.95 -0.86
N PHE A 129 7.56 -0.80 -0.55
CA PHE A 129 6.84 0.43 -0.23
C PHE A 129 6.79 1.28 -1.50
N PHE A 130 5.60 1.73 -1.88
CA PHE A 130 5.43 2.60 -3.05
C PHE A 130 5.92 4.02 -2.74
N VAL A 131 6.81 4.52 -3.58
CA VAL A 131 7.31 5.89 -3.50
C VAL A 131 6.96 6.60 -4.81
N PRO A 132 5.99 7.54 -4.80
CA PRO A 132 5.60 8.30 -5.99
C PRO A 132 6.74 9.16 -6.53
N GLY A 133 6.73 9.41 -7.84
CA GLY A 133 7.76 10.21 -8.49
C GLY A 133 7.81 11.69 -8.03
N ASP A 134 6.70 12.22 -7.53
CA ASP A 134 6.55 13.60 -7.06
C ASP A 134 6.71 13.76 -5.53
N ILE A 135 7.17 12.71 -4.82
CA ILE A 135 7.19 12.71 -3.34
C ILE A 135 8.06 13.81 -2.74
N GLU A 136 9.18 14.20 -3.39
CA GLU A 136 10.04 15.27 -2.88
C GLU A 136 9.32 16.63 -2.89
N GLU A 137 8.59 16.93 -3.97
CA GLU A 137 7.76 18.15 -4.07
C GLU A 137 6.69 18.16 -2.98
N ARG A 138 5.98 17.04 -2.81
CA ARG A 138 4.92 16.91 -1.80
C ARG A 138 5.45 17.01 -0.37
N LEU A 139 6.57 16.40 -0.06
CA LEU A 139 7.21 16.55 1.24
C LEU A 139 7.63 18.00 1.51
N SER A 140 8.05 18.75 0.49
CA SER A 140 8.40 20.17 0.65
C SER A 140 7.23 21.01 1.19
N SER A 141 5.99 20.63 0.86
CA SER A 141 4.74 21.24 1.33
C SER A 141 4.05 20.48 2.47
N GLY A 142 4.66 19.40 2.95
CA GLY A 142 4.08 18.52 3.98
C GLY A 142 4.04 19.12 5.39
N SER A 143 3.68 18.27 6.37
CA SER A 143 3.45 18.66 7.76
C SER A 143 4.70 18.54 8.62
N LEU A 144 5.20 19.68 9.12
CA LEU A 144 6.25 19.75 10.15
C LEU A 144 5.77 19.20 11.50
N GLU A 145 4.53 19.47 11.87
CA GLU A 145 3.95 18.98 13.14
C GLU A 145 3.97 17.45 13.18
N ARG A 146 3.58 16.79 12.09
CA ARG A 146 3.61 15.34 11.97
C ARG A 146 5.03 14.80 12.18
N TYR A 147 6.03 15.39 11.55
CA TYR A 147 7.42 14.99 11.76
C TYR A 147 7.85 15.14 13.22
N ASN A 148 7.57 16.29 13.84
CA ASN A 148 7.98 16.58 15.22
C ASN A 148 7.35 15.62 16.23
N THR A 149 6.07 15.27 16.05
CA THR A 149 5.37 14.32 16.93
C THR A 149 5.92 12.90 16.82
N GLN A 150 6.45 12.52 15.66
CA GLN A 150 6.96 11.18 15.40
C GLN A 150 8.47 11.05 15.68
N PHE A 151 9.23 12.16 15.60
CA PHE A 151 10.68 12.13 15.61
C PHE A 151 11.25 11.44 16.85
N SER A 152 10.78 11.77 18.06
CA SER A 152 11.29 11.17 19.30
C SER A 152 11.15 9.65 19.34
N ARG A 153 10.12 9.11 18.69
CA ARG A 153 9.81 7.69 18.66
C ARG A 153 10.56 6.94 17.56
N PHE A 154 10.75 7.55 16.39
CA PHE A 154 11.22 6.86 15.20
C PHE A 154 12.58 7.34 14.65
N CYS A 155 13.21 8.38 15.23
CA CYS A 155 14.50 8.91 14.72
C CYS A 155 15.65 7.89 14.70
N LYS A 156 15.56 6.84 15.50
CA LYS A 156 16.53 5.74 15.55
C LYS A 156 16.00 4.44 14.95
N MET A 157 14.94 4.53 14.15
CA MET A 157 14.37 3.36 13.48
C MET A 157 15.40 2.74 12.52
N GLU A 158 15.61 1.43 12.66
CA GLU A 158 16.38 0.68 11.68
C GLU A 158 15.57 0.52 10.39
N VAL A 159 16.24 0.74 9.25
CA VAL A 159 15.64 0.65 7.92
C VAL A 159 16.32 -0.48 7.13
N PRO A 160 15.91 -1.74 7.35
CA PRO A 160 16.51 -2.90 6.70
C PRO A 160 16.22 -2.97 5.19
N ASP A 161 15.19 -2.29 4.71
CA ASP A 161 14.91 -2.13 3.29
C ASP A 161 15.68 -0.92 2.72
N ASN A 162 16.83 -1.19 2.09
CA ASN A 162 17.68 -0.13 1.55
C ASN A 162 16.98 0.75 0.50
N ARG A 163 15.89 0.28 -0.13
CA ARG A 163 15.11 1.04 -1.10
C ARG A 163 14.41 2.24 -0.46
N LEU A 164 14.21 2.23 0.86
CA LEU A 164 13.59 3.31 1.63
C LEU A 164 14.57 4.39 2.12
N ILE A 165 15.88 4.15 2.03
CA ILE A 165 16.89 5.12 2.49
C ILE A 165 16.73 6.49 1.84
N PRO A 166 16.47 6.62 0.52
CA PRO A 166 16.24 7.92 -0.10
C PRO A 166 15.00 8.64 0.47
N LEU A 167 13.88 7.93 0.65
CA LEU A 167 12.65 8.50 1.22
C LEU A 167 12.87 8.97 2.66
N VAL A 168 13.50 8.16 3.50
CA VAL A 168 13.83 8.51 4.89
C VAL A 168 14.73 9.74 4.94
N SER A 169 15.72 9.83 4.02
CA SER A 169 16.61 10.97 3.91
C SER A 169 15.86 12.25 3.51
N LEU A 170 14.87 12.16 2.61
CA LEU A 170 14.01 13.28 2.25
C LEU A 170 13.15 13.75 3.43
N ILE A 171 12.51 12.82 4.15
CA ILE A 171 11.71 13.10 5.34
C ILE A 171 12.55 13.85 6.38
N HIS A 172 13.79 13.42 6.64
CA HIS A 172 14.68 14.10 7.58
C HIS A 172 15.19 15.44 7.05
N ARG A 173 15.46 15.56 5.74
CA ARG A 173 15.91 16.83 5.13
C ARG A 173 14.85 17.90 5.23
N TYR A 174 13.59 17.58 4.89
CA TYR A 174 12.48 18.54 4.95
C TYR A 174 11.89 18.67 6.35
N GLN A 175 12.17 17.72 7.26
CA GLN A 175 11.53 17.62 8.58
C GLN A 175 10.01 17.62 8.48
N LYS A 176 9.45 16.91 7.51
CA LYS A 176 8.03 16.88 7.21
C LYS A 176 7.57 15.46 6.87
N GLY A 177 6.28 15.20 7.07
CA GLY A 177 5.57 14.05 6.55
C GLY A 177 4.48 14.48 5.59
N TYR A 178 4.03 13.58 4.73
CA TYR A 178 2.96 13.82 3.77
C TYR A 178 1.92 12.71 3.84
N ASP A 179 0.65 13.10 3.90
CA ASP A 179 -0.47 12.17 4.02
C ASP A 179 -0.83 11.52 2.70
N GLN A 180 -1.12 10.24 2.73
CA GLN A 180 -1.62 9.47 1.61
C GLN A 180 -2.89 10.10 0.99
N GLU A 181 -3.77 10.69 1.80
CA GLU A 181 -4.98 11.39 1.34
C GLU A 181 -4.71 12.49 0.32
N GLY A 182 -3.54 13.13 0.36
CA GLY A 182 -3.17 14.15 -0.60
C GLY A 182 -3.06 13.68 -2.05
N TYR A 183 -3.21 12.38 -2.31
CA TYR A 183 -3.27 11.79 -3.64
C TYR A 183 -4.70 11.59 -4.16
N ILE A 184 -5.72 11.89 -3.36
CA ILE A 184 -7.12 11.84 -3.80
C ILE A 184 -7.43 13.13 -4.56
N ASP A 185 -7.89 13.00 -5.82
CA ASP A 185 -8.35 14.14 -6.63
C ASP A 185 -9.87 14.26 -6.52
N TYR A 186 -10.31 15.22 -5.72
CA TYR A 186 -11.75 15.53 -5.52
C TYR A 186 -12.31 16.48 -6.58
N LYS A 187 -11.58 16.79 -7.66
CA LYS A 187 -12.01 17.76 -8.68
C LYS A 187 -12.91 17.16 -9.72
#